data_bbad8533b34d6fb842caf67d5c85e668
#
_entry.id   bbad8533b34d6fb842caf67d5c85e668
#
_cell.length_a   1.000
_cell.length_b   1.000
_cell.length_c   1.000
_cell.angle_alpha   90.00
_cell.angle_beta   90.00
_cell.angle_gamma   90.00
#
_symmetry.space_group_name_H-M   'P 1'
#
loop_
_entity.id
_entity.type
_entity.pdbx_description
1 polymer ?
#
loop_
_entity_poly.entity_id
_entity_poly.type
_entity_poly.pdbx_seq_one_letter_code
_entity_poly.pdbx_strand_id
1 'polypeptide(L)'
;SYEYGYLTSNIKDCGSGIKLSARVHLPSTAFLNGMGKLLEEVTSKRFSISPAFASSADIGGSVGAFYQISADYAGNGSEIEQLALFESTIKTVVEIERHNRDYILQHCITEAMDLILKSFAMSKYALMINLREAIRIISDIKWGKNMDLIKDIDSSELTSILYRCQEAHIKTIIKEGTFNFPPDIAGDEKKSVARLRSLLLQDTFENIKLSNGSL
;
A
#
# COMPACT_ATOMS: atom_id res chain seq x y z
N SER A 1 35.66 11.02 4.57
CA SER A 1 36.71 10.99 5.61
C SER A 1 36.70 9.61 6.24
N TYR A 2 37.88 9.00 6.43
CA TYR A 2 38.00 7.66 7.06
C TYR A 2 37.44 7.63 8.49
N GLU A 3 37.36 8.77 9.13
CA GLU A 3 36.91 8.90 10.54
C GLU A 3 35.39 9.11 10.66
N TYR A 4 34.73 9.73 9.66
CA TYR A 4 33.33 10.14 9.73
C TYR A 4 32.44 9.50 8.66
N GLY A 5 32.99 8.63 7.84
CA GLY A 5 32.28 8.02 6.71
C GLY A 5 31.91 9.05 5.62
N TYR A 6 30.74 8.85 5.01
CA TYR A 6 30.20 9.78 4.01
C TYR A 6 29.62 11.02 4.69
N LEU A 7 30.04 12.20 4.21
CA LEU A 7 29.51 13.48 4.67
C LEU A 7 28.45 13.97 3.69
N THR A 8 27.28 14.27 4.22
CA THR A 8 26.15 14.79 3.45
C THR A 8 25.68 16.13 4.02
N SER A 9 24.82 16.85 3.29
CA SER A 9 24.24 18.11 3.75
C SER A 9 23.29 17.94 4.96
N ASN A 10 22.80 16.72 5.21
CA ASN A 10 21.96 16.40 6.35
C ASN A 10 22.76 15.50 7.31
N ILE A 11 22.96 15.95 8.53
CA ILE A 11 23.72 15.22 9.56
C ILE A 11 23.15 13.82 9.86
N LYS A 12 21.87 13.62 9.65
CA LYS A 12 21.22 12.30 9.84
C LYS A 12 21.63 11.26 8.79
N ASP A 13 22.07 11.72 7.63
CA ASP A 13 22.47 10.87 6.51
C ASP A 13 24.00 10.72 6.43
N CYS A 14 24.77 11.29 7.40
CA CYS A 14 26.20 11.10 7.52
C CYS A 14 26.52 9.73 8.14
N GLY A 15 27.63 9.12 7.71
CA GLY A 15 28.10 7.83 8.25
C GLY A 15 28.26 6.78 7.15
N SER A 16 27.52 5.66 7.21
CA SER A 16 27.61 4.56 6.24
C SER A 16 27.20 4.93 4.81
N GLY A 17 26.46 6.01 4.65
CA GLY A 17 25.87 6.40 3.35
C GLY A 17 24.70 5.53 2.91
N ILE A 18 24.28 4.57 3.72
CA ILE A 18 23.15 3.68 3.43
C ILE A 18 21.88 4.24 4.06
N LYS A 19 20.81 4.31 3.26
CA LYS A 19 19.46 4.60 3.74
C LYS A 19 18.54 3.43 3.44
N LEU A 20 18.18 2.70 4.48
CA LEU A 20 17.29 1.55 4.38
C LEU A 20 15.84 1.98 4.48
N SER A 21 15.01 1.49 3.58
CA SER A 21 13.56 1.66 3.67
C SER A 21 12.82 0.45 3.07
N ALA A 22 11.64 0.16 3.62
CA ALA A 22 10.75 -0.87 3.10
C ALA A 22 9.32 -0.35 3.07
N ARG A 23 8.58 -0.72 2.03
CA ARG A 23 7.15 -0.50 1.98
C ARG A 23 6.43 -1.76 2.44
N VAL A 24 5.54 -1.60 3.41
CA VAL A 24 4.76 -2.67 4.02
C VAL A 24 3.27 -2.40 3.84
N HIS A 25 2.48 -3.48 3.77
CA HIS A 25 1.03 -3.43 3.71
C HIS A 25 0.46 -4.08 4.96
N LEU A 26 -0.23 -3.29 5.81
CA LEU A 26 -0.62 -3.63 7.18
C LEU A 26 -2.13 -3.46 7.41
N PRO A 27 -2.99 -4.07 6.57
CA PRO A 27 -4.43 -3.87 6.68
C PRO A 27 -5.02 -4.47 7.95
N SER A 28 -4.54 -5.63 8.41
CA SER A 28 -5.05 -6.28 9.62
C SER A 28 -4.70 -5.48 10.87
N THR A 29 -3.48 -4.96 10.93
CA THR A 29 -3.02 -4.10 12.03
C THR A 29 -3.79 -2.78 12.07
N ALA A 30 -4.04 -2.17 10.90
CA ALA A 30 -4.84 -0.95 10.78
C ALA A 30 -6.31 -1.19 11.17
N PHE A 31 -6.90 -2.29 10.71
CA PHE A 31 -8.28 -2.69 11.01
C PHE A 31 -8.52 -2.85 12.53
N LEU A 32 -7.58 -3.46 13.24
CA LEU A 32 -7.63 -3.64 14.69
C LEU A 32 -7.17 -2.41 15.50
N ASN A 33 -6.95 -1.26 14.84
CA ASN A 33 -6.40 -0.05 15.48
C ASN A 33 -5.05 -0.27 16.18
N GLY A 34 -4.27 -1.24 15.72
CA GLY A 34 -2.98 -1.64 16.31
C GLY A 34 -1.79 -0.77 15.92
N MET A 35 -1.99 0.25 15.07
CA MET A 35 -0.89 1.07 14.55
C MET A 35 -0.10 1.84 15.61
N GLY A 36 -0.74 2.25 16.72
CA GLY A 36 -0.06 2.92 17.82
C GLY A 36 1.02 2.04 18.47
N LYS A 37 0.68 0.79 18.79
CA LYS A 37 1.62 -0.18 19.36
C LYS A 37 2.75 -0.53 18.38
N LEU A 38 2.42 -0.66 17.10
CA LEU A 38 3.41 -0.91 16.07
C LEU A 38 4.38 0.27 15.91
N LEU A 39 3.89 1.51 15.99
CA LEU A 39 4.71 2.71 15.96
C LEU A 39 5.73 2.72 17.12
N GLU A 40 5.30 2.40 18.34
CA GLU A 40 6.17 2.30 19.51
C GLU A 40 7.26 1.24 19.31
N GLU A 41 6.90 0.07 18.82
CA GLU A 41 7.84 -1.04 18.54
C GLU A 41 8.89 -0.64 17.49
N VAL A 42 8.49 -0.03 16.39
CA VAL A 42 9.38 0.40 15.31
C VAL A 42 10.29 1.55 15.76
N THR A 43 9.74 2.54 16.49
CA THR A 43 10.49 3.70 16.98
C THR A 43 11.51 3.31 18.05
N SER A 44 11.21 2.33 18.90
CA SER A 44 12.16 1.82 19.91
C SER A 44 13.44 1.27 19.28
N LYS A 45 13.36 0.79 18.03
CA LYS A 45 14.49 0.27 17.25
C LYS A 45 15.15 1.33 16.35
N ARG A 46 14.81 2.62 16.50
CA ARG A 46 15.34 3.75 15.72
C ARG A 46 14.96 3.74 14.24
N PHE A 47 13.76 3.27 13.96
CA PHE A 47 13.13 3.39 12.64
C PHE A 47 11.89 4.26 12.75
N SER A 48 11.58 4.95 11.66
CA SER A 48 10.31 5.67 11.49
C SER A 48 9.33 4.86 10.65
N ILE A 49 8.04 5.05 10.92
CA ILE A 49 6.97 4.55 10.08
C ILE A 49 6.10 5.72 9.64
N SER A 50 5.84 5.80 8.35
CA SER A 50 5.05 6.86 7.75
C SER A 50 4.05 6.30 6.73
N PRO A 51 2.90 6.96 6.50
CA PRO A 51 1.99 6.59 5.43
C PRO A 51 2.70 6.64 4.07
N ALA A 52 2.53 5.59 3.25
CA ALA A 52 3.10 5.55 1.91
C ALA A 52 2.25 6.32 0.89
N PHE A 53 0.94 6.39 1.12
CA PHE A 53 -0.03 7.15 0.34
C PHE A 53 -0.85 8.01 1.29
N ALA A 54 -0.37 9.23 1.53
CA ALA A 54 -1.09 10.22 2.31
C ALA A 54 -1.21 11.50 1.49
N SER A 55 -2.32 12.20 1.63
CA SER A 55 -2.42 13.59 1.22
C SER A 55 -2.33 14.48 2.46
N SER A 56 -2.00 15.75 2.27
CA SER A 56 -2.00 16.76 3.35
C SER A 56 -3.36 16.91 4.05
N ALA A 57 -4.42 16.35 3.48
CA ALA A 57 -5.77 16.31 4.05
C ALA A 57 -6.03 15.09 4.96
N ASP A 58 -5.11 14.11 4.98
CA ASP A 58 -5.26 12.88 5.76
C ASP A 58 -4.54 13.03 7.12
N ILE A 59 -5.24 13.62 8.08
CA ILE A 59 -4.76 13.68 9.46
C ILE A 59 -4.86 12.26 10.04
N GLY A 60 -3.73 11.55 10.06
CA GLY A 60 -3.54 10.34 10.87
C GLY A 60 -3.71 8.99 10.20
N GLY A 61 -3.90 8.86 8.88
CA GLY A 61 -4.07 7.56 8.26
C GLY A 61 -3.41 7.39 6.89
N SER A 62 -2.89 6.20 6.62
CA SER A 62 -2.46 5.81 5.28
C SER A 62 -3.64 5.36 4.44
N VAL A 63 -3.75 5.85 3.22
CA VAL A 63 -4.71 5.31 2.26
C VAL A 63 -4.32 3.88 1.91
N GLY A 64 -5.25 2.94 2.12
CA GLY A 64 -5.04 1.53 1.79
C GLY A 64 -4.02 0.80 2.69
N ALA A 65 -3.79 1.29 3.91
CA ALA A 65 -2.90 0.65 4.89
C ALA A 65 -1.48 0.32 4.37
N PHE A 66 -0.97 1.11 3.41
CA PHE A 66 0.41 1.04 2.95
C PHE A 66 1.28 2.00 3.75
N TYR A 67 2.36 1.50 4.32
CA TYR A 67 3.29 2.28 5.13
C TYR A 67 4.71 2.11 4.62
N GLN A 68 5.55 3.11 4.88
CA GLN A 68 6.99 3.05 4.66
C GLN A 68 7.69 3.06 6.00
N ILE A 69 8.55 2.07 6.22
CA ILE A 69 9.46 2.00 7.37
C ILE A 69 10.83 2.41 6.85
N SER A 70 11.47 3.36 7.52
CA SER A 70 12.77 3.91 7.11
C SER A 70 13.71 4.01 8.29
N ALA A 71 15.01 3.82 8.06
CA ALA A 71 16.03 4.10 9.05
C ALA A 71 16.11 5.61 9.31
N ASP A 72 16.12 6.00 10.58
CA ASP A 72 16.19 7.41 11.01
C ASP A 72 17.60 7.99 10.85
N TYR A 73 18.65 7.15 10.92
CA TYR A 73 20.05 7.55 10.88
C TYR A 73 20.89 6.57 10.07
N ALA A 74 21.82 7.10 9.28
CA ALA A 74 22.81 6.32 8.54
C ALA A 74 24.06 5.96 9.38
N GLY A 75 24.19 6.46 10.60
CA GLY A 75 25.41 6.41 11.41
C GLY A 75 25.45 5.37 12.56
N ASN A 76 24.49 4.45 12.66
CA ASN A 76 24.38 3.53 13.80
C ASN A 76 25.06 2.17 13.55
N GLY A 77 26.35 2.05 13.81
CA GLY A 77 27.10 0.80 13.66
C GLY A 77 27.60 0.55 12.22
N SER A 78 28.08 -0.67 11.98
CA SER A 78 28.48 -1.10 10.63
C SER A 78 27.28 -1.26 9.70
N GLU A 79 27.52 -1.23 8.41
CA GLU A 79 26.49 -1.44 7.38
C GLU A 79 25.75 -2.78 7.56
N ILE A 80 26.51 -3.83 7.93
CA ILE A 80 25.96 -5.18 8.18
C ILE A 80 25.04 -5.19 9.40
N GLU A 81 25.43 -4.51 10.49
CA GLU A 81 24.60 -4.40 11.70
C GLU A 81 23.31 -3.61 11.42
N GLN A 82 23.40 -2.53 10.65
CA GLN A 82 22.23 -1.75 10.25
C GLN A 82 21.26 -2.58 9.40
N LEU A 83 21.79 -3.35 8.44
CA LEU A 83 20.99 -4.23 7.59
C LEU A 83 20.32 -5.34 8.42
N ALA A 84 21.06 -5.99 9.32
CA ALA A 84 20.55 -7.05 10.18
C ALA A 84 19.44 -6.54 11.12
N LEU A 85 19.63 -5.35 11.72
CA LEU A 85 18.63 -4.73 12.57
C LEU A 85 17.38 -4.35 11.79
N PHE A 86 17.53 -3.80 10.57
CA PHE A 86 16.42 -3.47 9.69
C PHE A 86 15.63 -4.72 9.29
N GLU A 87 16.32 -5.77 8.84
CA GLU A 87 15.70 -7.05 8.48
C GLU A 87 14.91 -7.64 9.65
N SER A 88 15.50 -7.68 10.85
CA SER A 88 14.82 -8.19 12.04
C SER A 88 13.58 -7.36 12.40
N THR A 89 13.66 -6.05 12.25
CA THR A 89 12.51 -5.15 12.49
C THR A 89 11.39 -5.41 11.49
N ILE A 90 11.71 -5.54 10.20
CA ILE A 90 10.70 -5.86 9.16
C ILE A 90 10.07 -7.23 9.43
N LYS A 91 10.86 -8.24 9.84
CA LYS A 91 10.33 -9.56 10.22
C LYS A 91 9.32 -9.45 11.38
N THR A 92 9.65 -8.69 12.43
CA THR A 92 8.73 -8.43 13.56
C THR A 92 7.43 -7.79 13.09
N VAL A 93 7.51 -6.78 12.22
CA VAL A 93 6.32 -6.10 11.66
C VAL A 93 5.44 -7.07 10.86
N VAL A 94 6.05 -7.93 10.05
CA VAL A 94 5.33 -8.95 9.27
C VAL A 94 4.66 -9.98 10.18
N GLU A 95 5.32 -10.39 11.27
CA GLU A 95 4.74 -11.32 12.26
C GLU A 95 3.55 -10.71 12.99
N ILE A 96 3.62 -9.44 13.38
CA ILE A 96 2.49 -8.71 13.98
C ILE A 96 1.31 -8.67 13.01
N GLU A 97 1.54 -8.34 11.74
CA GLU A 97 0.47 -8.31 10.72
C GLU A 97 -0.16 -9.69 10.51
N ARG A 98 0.65 -10.76 10.47
CA ARG A 98 0.16 -12.14 10.36
C ARG A 98 -0.67 -12.54 11.56
N HIS A 99 -0.18 -12.27 12.77
CA HIS A 99 -0.92 -12.55 14.00
C HIS A 99 -2.27 -11.80 14.05
N ASN A 100 -2.28 -10.53 13.69
CA ASN A 100 -3.50 -9.72 13.62
C ASN A 100 -4.48 -10.26 12.57
N ARG A 101 -3.98 -10.74 11.43
CA ARG A 101 -4.80 -11.37 10.40
C ARG A 101 -5.44 -12.68 10.90
N ASP A 102 -4.66 -13.52 11.58
CA ASP A 102 -5.17 -14.78 12.15
C ASP A 102 -6.22 -14.51 13.24
N TYR A 103 -6.03 -13.46 14.05
CA TYR A 103 -7.04 -13.00 14.99
C TYR A 103 -8.35 -12.57 14.31
N ILE A 104 -8.26 -11.81 13.21
CA ILE A 104 -9.44 -11.37 12.44
C ILE A 104 -10.19 -12.57 11.88
N LEU A 105 -9.47 -13.55 11.31
CA LEU A 105 -10.07 -14.78 10.76
C LEU A 105 -10.85 -15.56 11.80
N GLN A 106 -10.46 -15.49 13.07
CA GLN A 106 -11.12 -16.22 14.17
C GLN A 106 -12.24 -15.43 14.84
N HIS A 107 -12.18 -14.10 14.90
CA HIS A 107 -13.01 -13.31 15.80
C HIS A 107 -13.88 -12.23 15.12
N CYS A 108 -13.47 -11.71 13.96
CA CYS A 108 -14.18 -10.61 13.28
C CYS A 108 -14.14 -10.69 11.76
N ILE A 109 -14.17 -11.91 11.23
CA ILE A 109 -14.07 -12.17 9.78
C ILE A 109 -15.19 -11.49 8.99
N THR A 110 -16.41 -11.44 9.50
CA THR A 110 -17.57 -10.87 8.80
C THR A 110 -17.36 -9.39 8.46
N GLU A 111 -16.84 -8.60 9.40
CA GLU A 111 -16.59 -7.18 9.19
C GLU A 111 -15.46 -6.96 8.16
N ALA A 112 -14.41 -7.75 8.23
CA ALA A 112 -13.32 -7.70 7.26
C ALA A 112 -13.79 -8.12 5.86
N MET A 113 -14.59 -9.18 5.77
CA MET A 113 -15.19 -9.64 4.51
C MET A 113 -16.10 -8.57 3.89
N ASP A 114 -16.92 -7.88 4.67
CA ASP A 114 -17.80 -6.82 4.18
C ASP A 114 -17.00 -5.71 3.47
N LEU A 115 -15.88 -5.28 4.04
CA LEU A 115 -14.98 -4.30 3.43
C LEU A 115 -14.37 -4.83 2.12
N ILE A 116 -13.85 -6.06 2.13
CA ILE A 116 -13.24 -6.69 0.96
C ILE A 116 -14.26 -6.87 -0.16
N LEU A 117 -15.46 -7.35 0.14
CA LEU A 117 -16.53 -7.57 -0.83
C LEU A 117 -17.05 -6.26 -1.44
N LYS A 118 -17.17 -5.19 -0.64
CA LYS A 118 -17.50 -3.86 -1.15
C LYS A 118 -16.46 -3.37 -2.15
N SER A 119 -15.17 -3.48 -1.81
CA SER A 119 -14.08 -3.10 -2.71
C SER A 119 -14.02 -3.99 -3.96
N PHE A 120 -14.29 -5.29 -3.82
CA PHE A 120 -14.41 -6.20 -4.95
C PHE A 120 -15.56 -5.79 -5.89
N ALA A 121 -16.74 -5.48 -5.37
CA ALA A 121 -17.86 -5.02 -6.17
C ALA A 121 -17.55 -3.66 -6.85
N MET A 122 -16.93 -2.72 -6.15
CA MET A 122 -16.51 -1.45 -6.73
C MET A 122 -15.51 -1.64 -7.87
N SER A 123 -14.55 -2.55 -7.73
CA SER A 123 -13.56 -2.83 -8.77
C SER A 123 -14.18 -3.34 -10.09
N LYS A 124 -15.32 -4.01 -9.99
CA LYS A 124 -16.04 -4.59 -11.15
C LYS A 124 -17.03 -3.63 -11.82
N TYR A 125 -17.70 -2.79 -11.02
CA TYR A 125 -18.91 -2.10 -11.49
C TYR A 125 -18.86 -0.57 -11.35
N ALA A 126 -17.92 0.00 -10.64
CA ALA A 126 -17.82 1.45 -10.54
C ALA A 126 -17.46 2.08 -11.89
N LEU A 127 -18.18 3.12 -12.29
CA LEU A 127 -17.95 3.81 -13.57
C LEU A 127 -16.80 4.81 -13.50
N MET A 128 -16.59 5.43 -12.34
CA MET A 128 -15.50 6.37 -12.10
C MET A 128 -14.89 6.09 -10.74
N ILE A 129 -13.56 6.06 -10.69
CA ILE A 129 -12.81 5.78 -9.46
C ILE A 129 -11.72 6.84 -9.31
N ASN A 130 -11.71 7.59 -8.19
CA ASN A 130 -10.64 8.49 -7.87
C ASN A 130 -9.40 7.75 -7.35
N LEU A 131 -8.25 8.43 -7.20
CA LEU A 131 -6.99 7.77 -6.82
C LEU A 131 -7.07 7.14 -5.43
N ARG A 132 -7.70 7.80 -4.44
CA ARG A 132 -7.83 7.27 -3.08
C ARG A 132 -8.68 5.99 -3.04
N GLU A 133 -9.79 6.01 -3.76
CA GLU A 133 -10.65 4.83 -3.92
C GLU A 133 -9.89 3.68 -4.58
N ALA A 134 -9.14 3.96 -5.65
CA ALA A 134 -8.33 2.94 -6.32
C ALA A 134 -7.31 2.29 -5.39
N ILE A 135 -6.55 3.09 -4.63
CA ILE A 135 -5.56 2.58 -3.67
C ILE A 135 -6.24 1.73 -2.58
N ARG A 136 -7.42 2.16 -2.08
CA ARG A 136 -8.20 1.38 -1.10
C ARG A 136 -8.69 0.06 -1.68
N ILE A 137 -9.28 0.08 -2.86
CA ILE A 137 -9.76 -1.12 -3.56
C ILE A 137 -8.60 -2.12 -3.75
N ILE A 138 -7.46 -1.67 -4.23
CA ILE A 138 -6.28 -2.52 -4.43
C ILE A 138 -5.79 -3.11 -3.10
N SER A 139 -5.78 -2.30 -2.04
CA SER A 139 -5.42 -2.74 -0.69
C SER A 139 -6.35 -3.82 -0.18
N ASP A 140 -7.67 -3.61 -0.27
CA ASP A 140 -8.67 -4.55 0.24
C ASP A 140 -8.65 -5.86 -0.56
N ILE A 141 -8.48 -5.80 -1.88
CA ILE A 141 -8.30 -7.00 -2.72
C ILE A 141 -7.02 -7.75 -2.34
N LYS A 142 -5.91 -7.03 -2.11
CA LYS A 142 -4.66 -7.64 -1.63
C LYS A 142 -4.81 -8.26 -0.24
N TRP A 143 -5.57 -7.63 0.63
CA TRP A 143 -5.90 -8.17 1.94
C TRP A 143 -6.74 -9.44 1.82
N GLY A 144 -7.80 -9.40 1.02
CA GLY A 144 -8.65 -10.56 0.71
C GLY A 144 -7.87 -11.73 0.11
N LYS A 145 -6.90 -11.46 -0.79
CA LYS A 145 -5.98 -12.47 -1.29
C LYS A 145 -5.16 -13.11 -0.17
N ASN A 146 -4.58 -12.29 0.72
CA ASN A 146 -3.77 -12.77 1.83
C ASN A 146 -4.57 -13.53 2.89
N MET A 147 -5.90 -13.42 2.88
CA MET A 147 -6.85 -14.16 3.72
C MET A 147 -7.48 -15.37 3.00
N ASP A 148 -7.01 -15.68 1.79
CA ASP A 148 -7.56 -16.74 0.92
C ASP A 148 -9.05 -16.56 0.54
N LEU A 149 -9.57 -15.33 0.68
CA LEU A 149 -10.93 -14.95 0.28
C LEU A 149 -11.05 -14.60 -1.21
N ILE A 150 -9.96 -14.14 -1.80
CA ILE A 150 -9.85 -13.79 -3.22
C ILE A 150 -8.77 -14.64 -3.88
N LYS A 151 -9.07 -15.15 -5.09
CA LYS A 151 -8.19 -15.99 -5.90
C LYS A 151 -7.99 -15.42 -7.30
N ASP A 152 -7.09 -16.06 -8.04
CA ASP A 152 -6.81 -15.79 -9.45
C ASP A 152 -6.21 -14.39 -9.71
N ILE A 153 -5.34 -13.92 -8.79
CA ILE A 153 -4.52 -12.72 -8.98
C ILE A 153 -3.16 -12.85 -8.32
N ASP A 154 -2.12 -12.36 -8.97
CA ASP A 154 -0.76 -12.36 -8.45
C ASP A 154 -0.44 -11.11 -7.62
N SER A 155 0.47 -11.28 -6.65
CA SER A 155 0.95 -10.15 -5.82
C SER A 155 1.75 -9.13 -6.63
N SER A 156 2.41 -9.56 -7.70
CA SER A 156 3.11 -8.70 -8.66
C SER A 156 2.13 -7.82 -9.43
N GLU A 157 1.01 -8.39 -9.86
CA GLU A 157 -0.05 -7.68 -10.56
C GLU A 157 -0.71 -6.62 -9.67
N LEU A 158 -1.02 -6.97 -8.41
CA LEU A 158 -1.50 -6.02 -7.41
C LEU A 158 -0.51 -4.88 -7.12
N THR A 159 0.78 -5.15 -7.19
CA THR A 159 1.80 -4.12 -7.04
C THR A 159 1.88 -3.27 -8.31
N SER A 160 1.83 -3.87 -9.48
CA SER A 160 1.84 -3.18 -10.77
C SER A 160 0.66 -2.20 -10.91
N ILE A 161 -0.56 -2.66 -10.63
CA ILE A 161 -1.76 -1.82 -10.75
C ILE A 161 -1.74 -0.64 -9.78
N LEU A 162 -1.15 -0.79 -8.59
CA LEU A 162 -1.00 0.29 -7.62
C LEU A 162 -0.20 1.50 -8.18
N TYR A 163 0.77 1.25 -9.06
CA TYR A 163 1.51 2.30 -9.77
C TYR A 163 0.82 2.73 -11.05
N ARG A 164 0.25 1.80 -11.81
CA ARG A 164 -0.43 2.10 -13.08
C ARG A 164 -1.69 2.95 -12.88
N CYS A 165 -2.36 2.88 -11.75
CA CYS A 165 -3.53 3.71 -11.42
C CYS A 165 -3.20 5.15 -11.02
N GLN A 166 -1.89 5.52 -10.90
CA GLN A 166 -1.47 6.87 -10.54
C GLN A 166 -1.84 7.87 -11.63
N GLU A 167 -2.12 9.11 -11.21
CA GLU A 167 -2.65 10.15 -12.10
C GLU A 167 -1.74 10.46 -13.28
N ALA A 168 -0.43 10.58 -13.04
CA ALA A 168 0.54 10.87 -14.09
C ALA A 168 0.56 9.78 -15.18
N HIS A 169 0.52 8.51 -14.78
CA HIS A 169 0.50 7.39 -15.72
C HIS A 169 -0.80 7.39 -16.54
N ILE A 170 -1.96 7.56 -15.89
CA ILE A 170 -3.26 7.62 -16.56
C ILE A 170 -3.31 8.79 -17.57
N LYS A 171 -2.81 9.98 -17.17
CA LYS A 171 -2.74 11.16 -18.07
C LYS A 171 -1.85 10.89 -19.30
N THR A 172 -0.73 10.21 -19.11
CA THR A 172 0.15 9.81 -20.23
C THR A 172 -0.58 8.88 -21.19
N ILE A 173 -1.28 7.86 -20.67
CA ILE A 173 -2.06 6.94 -21.49
C ILE A 173 -3.15 7.68 -22.27
N ILE A 174 -3.89 8.61 -21.64
CA ILE A 174 -4.93 9.41 -22.31
C ILE A 174 -4.32 10.25 -23.43
N LYS A 175 -3.14 10.82 -23.21
CA LYS A 175 -2.48 11.69 -24.20
C LYS A 175 -1.95 10.92 -25.43
N GLU A 176 -1.47 9.70 -25.20
CA GLU A 176 -0.84 8.88 -26.26
C GLU A 176 -1.85 7.97 -26.97
N GLY A 177 -2.96 7.64 -26.30
CA GLY A 177 -3.99 6.74 -26.82
C GLY A 177 -5.19 7.48 -27.43
N THR A 178 -6.04 6.70 -28.09
CA THR A 178 -7.34 7.18 -28.60
C THR A 178 -8.46 6.52 -27.78
N PHE A 179 -9.18 7.31 -27.00
CA PHE A 179 -10.27 6.84 -26.15
C PHE A 179 -11.58 7.50 -26.53
N ASN A 180 -12.63 6.71 -26.66
CA ASN A 180 -13.97 7.21 -26.91
C ASN A 180 -14.73 7.32 -25.57
N PHE A 181 -14.63 8.49 -24.94
CA PHE A 181 -15.38 8.76 -23.72
C PHE A 181 -16.81 9.26 -24.04
N PRO A 182 -17.79 8.97 -23.15
CA PRO A 182 -19.12 9.59 -23.24
C PRO A 182 -19.04 11.13 -23.27
N PRO A 183 -19.99 11.82 -23.93
CA PRO A 183 -19.94 13.28 -24.11
C PRO A 183 -19.88 14.09 -22.81
N ASP A 184 -20.45 13.57 -21.71
CA ASP A 184 -20.44 14.18 -20.38
C ASP A 184 -19.11 14.01 -19.63
N ILE A 185 -18.18 13.22 -20.19
CA ILE A 185 -16.84 12.96 -19.65
C ILE A 185 -15.76 13.56 -20.57
N ALA A 186 -15.93 13.48 -21.88
CA ALA A 186 -14.90 13.78 -22.87
C ALA A 186 -14.27 15.18 -22.81
N GLY A 187 -14.97 16.16 -22.22
CA GLY A 187 -14.48 17.54 -22.05
C GLY A 187 -13.84 17.83 -20.68
N ASP A 188 -13.84 16.85 -19.77
CA ASP A 188 -13.36 17.01 -18.39
C ASP A 188 -12.20 16.07 -18.11
N GLU A 189 -10.98 16.62 -17.97
CA GLU A 189 -9.77 15.82 -17.73
C GLU A 189 -9.90 14.98 -16.45
N LYS A 190 -10.47 15.53 -15.36
CA LYS A 190 -10.60 14.81 -14.09
C LYS A 190 -11.54 13.62 -14.22
N LYS A 191 -12.66 13.80 -14.93
CA LYS A 191 -13.62 12.71 -15.19
C LYS A 191 -13.01 11.65 -16.11
N SER A 192 -12.29 12.06 -17.16
CA SER A 192 -11.61 11.14 -18.09
C SER A 192 -10.56 10.29 -17.35
N VAL A 193 -9.78 10.91 -16.47
CA VAL A 193 -8.79 10.21 -15.61
C VAL A 193 -9.49 9.22 -14.67
N ALA A 194 -10.58 9.62 -14.00
CA ALA A 194 -11.33 8.75 -13.11
C ALA A 194 -11.99 7.57 -13.87
N ARG A 195 -12.50 7.82 -15.08
CA ARG A 195 -13.08 6.79 -15.94
C ARG A 195 -12.04 5.80 -16.42
N LEU A 196 -10.90 6.26 -16.94
CA LEU A 196 -9.85 5.35 -17.41
C LEU A 196 -9.25 4.54 -16.28
N ARG A 197 -9.11 5.12 -15.09
CA ARG A 197 -8.68 4.38 -13.90
C ARG A 197 -9.66 3.26 -13.55
N SER A 198 -10.96 3.53 -13.63
CA SER A 198 -12.00 2.52 -13.42
C SER A 198 -11.88 1.37 -14.43
N LEU A 199 -11.75 1.69 -15.71
CA LEU A 199 -11.57 0.68 -16.78
C LEU A 199 -10.32 -0.17 -16.56
N LEU A 200 -9.21 0.45 -16.14
CA LEU A 200 -7.96 -0.24 -15.84
C LEU A 200 -8.13 -1.23 -14.68
N LEU A 201 -8.86 -0.85 -13.63
CA LEU A 201 -9.15 -1.75 -12.51
C LEU A 201 -10.09 -2.88 -12.93
N GLN A 202 -11.14 -2.57 -13.72
CA GLN A 202 -12.07 -3.58 -14.25
C GLN A 202 -11.34 -4.63 -15.06
N ASP A 203 -10.46 -4.22 -15.98
CA ASP A 203 -9.64 -5.10 -16.81
C ASP A 203 -8.70 -5.97 -15.96
N THR A 204 -7.94 -5.34 -15.06
CA THR A 204 -6.99 -6.05 -14.18
C THR A 204 -7.70 -7.08 -13.30
N PHE A 205 -8.90 -6.76 -12.82
CA PHE A 205 -9.65 -7.62 -11.89
C PHE A 205 -10.76 -8.45 -12.58
N GLU A 206 -10.78 -8.52 -13.92
CA GLU A 206 -11.81 -9.22 -14.65
C GLU A 206 -11.96 -10.69 -14.21
N ASN A 207 -10.85 -11.39 -14.05
CA ASN A 207 -10.80 -12.83 -13.80
C ASN A 207 -10.73 -13.21 -12.32
N ILE A 208 -10.64 -12.22 -11.39
CA ILE A 208 -10.58 -12.54 -9.97
C ILE A 208 -11.90 -13.12 -9.47
N LYS A 209 -11.78 -14.08 -8.55
CA LYS A 209 -12.92 -14.83 -7.99
C LYS A 209 -12.90 -14.81 -6.48
N LEU A 210 -14.08 -14.89 -5.90
CA LEU A 210 -14.23 -15.17 -4.47
C LEU A 210 -14.01 -16.68 -4.21
N SER A 211 -13.37 -17.00 -3.10
CA SER A 211 -13.21 -18.39 -2.67
C SER A 211 -14.57 -19.03 -2.38
N ASN A 212 -14.78 -20.24 -2.87
CA ASN A 212 -15.99 -21.01 -2.57
C ASN A 212 -16.00 -21.31 -1.06
N GLY A 213 -16.97 -20.78 -0.33
CA GLY A 213 -17.09 -20.87 1.13
C GLY A 213 -16.97 -19.53 1.86
N SER A 214 -16.81 -18.43 1.13
CA SER A 214 -16.72 -17.07 1.71
C SER A 214 -18.08 -16.38 1.88
N LEU A 215 -19.18 -17.05 1.60
CA LEU A 215 -20.57 -16.55 1.77
C LEU A 215 -21.36 -17.46 2.67
#